data_94f9e867816131ca2724749b274c217c
#
_entry.id   94f9e867816131ca2724749b274c217c
#
_cell.length_a   1.000
_cell.length_b   1.000
_cell.length_c   1.000
_cell.angle_alpha   90.00
_cell.angle_beta   90.00
_cell.angle_gamma   90.00
#
_symmetry.space_group_name_H-M   'P 1'
#
loop_
_entity.id
_entity.type
_entity.pdbx_description
1 polymer ?
#
loop_
_entity_poly.entity_id
_entity_poly.type
_entity_poly.pdbx_seq_one_letter_code
_entity_poly.pdbx_strand_id
1 'polypeptide(L)'
;MVRIGLLANPDAGLGGRLGLKGSDGQAELARSRGAEDRSGPRLKSMLEYFSKIHRGEQVDLEWVTSRGRMGTDWIPSQMEGAVIVEAHQSKGTTSASDTEDAVAAMVGSEIDLLVYSGGDGTTRDIVASLSKLESSETPVIGVPSGVKMHSGCFASSPKGAAEVLSSWINGDLLVSSTEVLDLDEDLYREGKWVVRLYAEAFSPNSPRWMQGSKELVQTESEDDIVVGLSEHIRESLVSEDQLIIWGSGGTLRAIGENNGFELTTLGIDATMGSEQVGTDLDESGILSILRSHDGPTTLLLSPMGGQGFLIGSCLLYTSPSPRDISGARMPSSA
;
A
#
# COMPACT_ATOMS: atom_id res chain seq x y z
N MET A 1 -14.40 -14.16 -24.14
CA MET A 1 -14.98 -13.42 -22.98
C MET A 1 -14.00 -13.62 -21.83
N VAL A 2 -13.51 -12.56 -21.23
CA VAL A 2 -12.58 -12.59 -20.09
C VAL A 2 -13.34 -12.14 -18.85
N ARG A 3 -13.25 -12.92 -17.76
CA ARG A 3 -13.92 -12.66 -16.49
C ARG A 3 -12.95 -12.14 -15.46
N ILE A 4 -13.16 -10.92 -14.99
CA ILE A 4 -12.31 -10.26 -14.01
C ILE A 4 -13.04 -10.17 -12.67
N GLY A 5 -12.49 -10.81 -11.63
CA GLY A 5 -12.94 -10.61 -10.26
C GLY A 5 -12.55 -9.23 -9.73
N LEU A 6 -13.46 -8.54 -9.03
CA LEU A 6 -13.20 -7.25 -8.38
C LEU A 6 -13.56 -7.33 -6.90
N LEU A 7 -12.60 -7.06 -6.02
CA LEU A 7 -12.78 -7.09 -4.58
C LEU A 7 -12.16 -5.86 -3.91
N ALA A 8 -12.90 -5.19 -3.06
CA ALA A 8 -12.39 -4.16 -2.14
C ALA A 8 -12.51 -4.66 -0.70
N ASN A 9 -11.41 -4.58 0.07
CA ASN A 9 -11.48 -4.76 1.52
C ASN A 9 -11.76 -3.39 2.18
N PRO A 10 -13.00 -3.12 2.68
CA PRO A 10 -13.35 -1.80 3.21
C PRO A 10 -12.55 -1.38 4.44
N ASP A 11 -11.94 -2.33 5.14
CA ASP A 11 -11.17 -2.07 6.36
C ASP A 11 -9.69 -1.80 6.09
N ALA A 12 -9.22 -2.08 4.87
CA ALA A 12 -7.83 -1.84 4.52
C ALA A 12 -7.50 -0.34 4.48
N GLY A 13 -6.45 0.05 5.18
CA GLY A 13 -5.93 1.42 5.20
C GLY A 13 -6.68 2.41 6.09
N LEU A 14 -7.70 1.98 6.85
CA LEU A 14 -8.48 2.86 7.74
C LEU A 14 -7.62 3.53 8.82
N GLY A 15 -6.61 2.83 9.33
CA GLY A 15 -5.77 3.31 10.41
C GLY A 15 -4.75 4.39 10.00
N GLY A 16 -4.49 4.60 8.70
CA GLY A 16 -3.37 5.39 8.23
C GLY A 16 -3.34 6.84 8.74
N ARG A 17 -4.45 7.58 8.62
CA ARG A 17 -4.54 8.98 9.11
C ARG A 17 -4.53 9.11 10.62
N LEU A 18 -4.88 8.05 11.34
CA LEU A 18 -5.02 8.06 12.80
C LEU A 18 -3.76 7.54 13.50
N GLY A 19 -2.68 7.26 12.76
CA GLY A 19 -1.45 6.70 13.32
C GLY A 19 -1.61 5.26 13.83
N LEU A 20 -2.70 4.56 13.48
CA LEU A 20 -2.91 3.19 13.89
C LEU A 20 -2.00 2.24 13.10
N LYS A 21 -1.29 1.37 13.81
CA LYS A 21 -0.28 0.44 13.26
C LYS A 21 -0.91 -0.81 12.59
N GLY A 22 -2.03 -0.64 11.90
CA GLY A 22 -2.82 -1.67 11.24
C GLY A 22 -4.31 -1.39 11.39
N SER A 23 -5.15 -2.05 10.60
CA SER A 23 -6.61 -1.96 10.69
C SER A 23 -7.24 -3.19 11.37
N ASP A 24 -6.46 -4.27 11.57
CA ASP A 24 -6.94 -5.53 12.11
C ASP A 24 -7.40 -5.36 13.57
N GLY A 25 -8.69 -5.65 13.81
CA GLY A 25 -9.33 -5.47 15.10
C GLY A 25 -9.55 -4.01 15.55
N GLN A 26 -9.17 -3.02 14.73
CA GLN A 26 -9.29 -1.59 15.06
C GLN A 26 -10.20 -0.80 14.10
N ALA A 27 -10.86 -1.47 13.17
CA ALA A 27 -11.70 -0.83 12.15
C ALA A 27 -12.85 0.00 12.76
N GLU A 28 -13.52 -0.51 13.80
CA GLU A 28 -14.58 0.23 14.50
C GLU A 28 -14.05 1.48 15.21
N LEU A 29 -12.90 1.35 15.89
CA LEU A 29 -12.23 2.48 16.53
C LEU A 29 -11.83 3.53 15.50
N ALA A 30 -11.26 3.11 14.37
CA ALA A 30 -10.89 4.00 13.29
C ALA A 30 -12.12 4.75 12.75
N ARG A 31 -13.21 4.05 12.47
CA ARG A 31 -14.45 4.66 12.01
C ARG A 31 -15.08 5.60 13.02
N SER A 32 -15.08 5.25 14.31
CA SER A 32 -15.57 6.14 15.37
C SER A 32 -14.77 7.45 15.49
N ARG A 33 -13.53 7.45 15.01
CA ARG A 33 -12.64 8.62 14.92
C ARG A 33 -12.70 9.33 13.55
N GLY A 34 -13.67 8.97 12.69
CA GLY A 34 -13.87 9.62 11.42
C GLY A 34 -13.03 9.07 10.26
N ALA A 35 -12.48 7.86 10.38
CA ALA A 35 -11.79 7.22 9.26
C ALA A 35 -12.77 6.89 8.13
N GLU A 36 -12.40 7.25 6.92
CA GLU A 36 -13.15 6.97 5.69
C GLU A 36 -12.55 5.77 4.94
N ASP A 37 -13.37 5.13 4.10
CA ASP A 37 -12.91 4.05 3.22
C ASP A 37 -11.79 4.54 2.30
N ARG A 38 -10.73 3.73 2.23
CA ARG A 38 -9.56 4.00 1.37
C ARG A 38 -9.50 3.05 0.19
N SER A 39 -9.74 1.80 0.46
CA SER A 39 -9.64 0.72 -0.49
C SER A 39 -10.61 0.90 -1.67
N GLY A 40 -11.88 1.15 -1.39
CA GLY A 40 -12.90 1.35 -2.41
C GLY A 40 -12.61 2.53 -3.35
N PRO A 41 -12.34 3.74 -2.86
CA PRO A 41 -11.95 4.87 -3.71
C PRO A 41 -10.74 4.59 -4.58
N ARG A 42 -9.76 3.80 -4.12
CA ARG A 42 -8.59 3.42 -4.94
C ARG A 42 -8.95 2.42 -6.02
N LEU A 43 -9.81 1.44 -5.71
CA LEU A 43 -10.36 0.54 -6.73
C LEU A 43 -11.13 1.34 -7.79
N LYS A 44 -11.99 2.26 -7.38
CA LYS A 44 -12.72 3.15 -8.28
C LYS A 44 -11.79 3.96 -9.19
N SER A 45 -10.75 4.56 -8.61
CA SER A 45 -9.73 5.32 -9.37
C SER A 45 -9.01 4.45 -10.41
N MET A 46 -8.69 3.20 -10.06
CA MET A 46 -8.13 2.21 -10.98
C MET A 46 -9.09 1.95 -12.14
N LEU A 47 -10.38 1.67 -11.86
CA LEU A 47 -11.39 1.38 -12.87
C LEU A 47 -11.68 2.58 -13.78
N GLU A 48 -11.71 3.80 -13.24
CA GLU A 48 -11.84 5.04 -14.01
C GLU A 48 -10.68 5.24 -14.99
N TYR A 49 -9.46 4.89 -14.57
CA TYR A 49 -8.30 4.97 -15.43
C TYR A 49 -8.32 3.84 -16.47
N PHE A 50 -8.63 2.62 -16.06
CA PHE A 50 -8.78 1.47 -16.95
C PHE A 50 -9.77 1.77 -18.08
N SER A 51 -10.94 2.33 -17.76
CA SER A 51 -11.97 2.71 -18.74
C SER A 51 -11.48 3.76 -19.76
N LYS A 52 -10.44 4.53 -19.42
CA LYS A 52 -9.84 5.51 -20.35
C LYS A 52 -8.84 4.88 -21.30
N ILE A 53 -8.02 3.94 -20.81
CA ILE A 53 -6.94 3.35 -21.60
C ILE A 53 -7.43 2.14 -22.43
N HIS A 54 -8.40 1.39 -21.93
CA HIS A 54 -8.95 0.20 -22.58
C HIS A 54 -10.12 0.52 -23.53
N ARG A 55 -10.07 1.67 -24.19
CA ARG A 55 -11.12 2.10 -25.12
C ARG A 55 -10.99 1.43 -26.49
N GLY A 56 -12.04 0.73 -26.89
CA GLY A 56 -12.19 0.25 -28.27
C GLY A 56 -11.55 -1.09 -28.59
N GLU A 57 -11.08 -1.83 -27.62
CA GLU A 57 -10.58 -3.18 -27.81
C GLU A 57 -11.73 -4.18 -27.80
N GLN A 58 -11.68 -5.15 -28.74
CA GLN A 58 -12.78 -6.11 -29.02
C GLN A 58 -12.79 -7.30 -28.04
N VAL A 59 -12.38 -7.10 -26.79
CA VAL A 59 -12.43 -8.17 -25.79
C VAL A 59 -13.72 -8.02 -24.98
N ASP A 60 -14.57 -9.03 -25.05
CA ASP A 60 -15.75 -9.11 -24.19
C ASP A 60 -15.32 -9.31 -22.74
N LEU A 61 -15.53 -8.31 -21.90
CA LEU A 61 -15.21 -8.32 -20.48
C LEU A 61 -16.46 -8.51 -19.63
N GLU A 62 -16.38 -9.41 -18.67
CA GLU A 62 -17.33 -9.62 -17.63
C GLU A 62 -16.67 -9.34 -16.26
N TRP A 63 -17.29 -8.48 -15.46
CA TRP A 63 -16.79 -8.14 -14.12
C TRP A 63 -17.60 -8.90 -13.08
N VAL A 64 -16.91 -9.70 -12.28
CA VAL A 64 -17.50 -10.48 -11.20
C VAL A 64 -17.13 -9.84 -9.87
N THR A 65 -18.12 -9.42 -9.08
CA THR A 65 -17.86 -8.64 -7.88
C THR A 65 -18.84 -8.94 -6.75
N SER A 66 -18.53 -8.42 -5.57
CA SER A 66 -19.43 -8.42 -4.42
C SER A 66 -20.37 -7.22 -4.47
N ARG A 67 -21.57 -7.37 -3.90
CA ARG A 67 -22.49 -6.25 -3.71
C ARG A 67 -21.98 -5.30 -2.62
N GLY A 68 -22.30 -4.00 -2.76
CA GLY A 68 -21.99 -2.98 -1.76
C GLY A 68 -20.52 -2.60 -1.69
N ARG A 69 -20.07 -2.26 -0.47
CA ARG A 69 -18.73 -1.71 -0.20
C ARG A 69 -17.56 -2.63 -0.56
N MET A 70 -17.80 -3.92 -0.71
CA MET A 70 -16.77 -4.85 -1.17
C MET A 70 -16.65 -4.91 -2.69
N GLY A 71 -17.50 -4.20 -3.44
CA GLY A 71 -17.44 -4.23 -4.92
C GLY A 71 -18.29 -3.17 -5.60
N THR A 72 -19.61 -3.41 -5.75
CA THR A 72 -20.48 -2.62 -6.66
C THR A 72 -20.53 -1.13 -6.37
N ASP A 73 -20.37 -0.69 -5.12
CA ASP A 73 -20.36 0.74 -4.76
C ASP A 73 -19.21 1.52 -5.41
N TRP A 74 -18.21 0.82 -5.90
CA TRP A 74 -16.99 1.41 -6.47
C TRP A 74 -16.92 1.31 -7.98
N ILE A 75 -17.94 0.73 -8.63
CA ILE A 75 -18.02 0.69 -10.09
C ILE A 75 -18.32 2.10 -10.60
N PRO A 76 -17.45 2.69 -11.44
CA PRO A 76 -17.67 4.05 -11.94
C PRO A 76 -18.74 4.09 -13.01
N SER A 77 -19.44 5.21 -13.15
CA SER A 77 -20.50 5.43 -14.15
C SER A 77 -20.00 5.27 -15.59
N GLN A 78 -18.70 5.46 -15.84
CA GLN A 78 -18.09 5.24 -17.15
C GLN A 78 -18.14 3.77 -17.61
N MET A 79 -18.40 2.84 -16.68
CA MET A 79 -18.59 1.42 -16.95
C MET A 79 -20.08 1.05 -17.09
N GLU A 80 -20.97 2.04 -17.24
CA GLU A 80 -22.38 1.79 -17.61
C GLU A 80 -22.43 0.98 -18.92
N GLY A 81 -23.10 -0.17 -18.86
CA GLY A 81 -23.17 -1.12 -19.99
C GLY A 81 -22.13 -2.25 -19.94
N ALA A 82 -21.16 -2.22 -19.01
CA ALA A 82 -20.33 -3.39 -18.74
C ALA A 82 -21.18 -4.51 -18.10
N VAL A 83 -20.86 -5.76 -18.44
CA VAL A 83 -21.50 -6.91 -17.78
C VAL A 83 -20.93 -7.05 -16.37
N ILE A 84 -21.78 -6.92 -15.36
CA ILE A 84 -21.40 -6.99 -13.95
C ILE A 84 -22.20 -8.12 -13.31
N VAL A 85 -21.49 -9.12 -12.78
CA VAL A 85 -22.06 -10.25 -12.05
C VAL A 85 -21.85 -10.04 -10.55
N GLU A 86 -22.93 -9.90 -9.80
CA GLU A 86 -22.88 -9.83 -8.33
C GLU A 86 -22.83 -11.24 -7.75
N ALA A 87 -21.65 -11.75 -7.49
CA ALA A 87 -21.43 -13.13 -7.03
C ALA A 87 -21.57 -13.29 -5.51
N HIS A 88 -21.38 -12.24 -4.73
CA HIS A 88 -21.39 -12.28 -3.27
C HIS A 88 -22.04 -11.01 -2.68
N GLN A 89 -22.58 -11.13 -1.47
CA GLN A 89 -23.12 -10.01 -0.70
C GLN A 89 -22.70 -10.12 0.76
N SER A 90 -21.89 -9.15 1.24
CA SER A 90 -21.54 -9.05 2.66
C SER A 90 -22.70 -8.50 3.50
N LYS A 91 -22.74 -8.90 4.78
CA LYS A 91 -23.78 -8.49 5.73
C LYS A 91 -23.21 -7.54 6.78
N GLY A 92 -23.32 -6.26 6.57
CA GLY A 92 -22.94 -5.25 7.58
C GLY A 92 -21.45 -4.96 7.67
N THR A 93 -20.83 -5.11 8.84
CA THR A 93 -19.37 -5.00 9.02
C THR A 93 -18.68 -6.18 8.36
N THR A 94 -17.61 -5.90 7.62
CA THR A 94 -16.83 -6.92 6.91
C THR A 94 -15.73 -7.51 7.79
N SER A 95 -15.37 -8.76 7.50
CA SER A 95 -14.32 -9.52 8.19
C SER A 95 -13.50 -10.32 7.18
N ALA A 96 -12.47 -11.03 7.63
CA ALA A 96 -11.70 -11.93 6.77
C ALA A 96 -12.58 -13.02 6.12
N SER A 97 -13.62 -13.51 6.85
CA SER A 97 -14.53 -14.50 6.27
C SER A 97 -15.35 -13.94 5.11
N ASP A 98 -15.72 -12.67 5.09
CA ASP A 98 -16.40 -12.06 3.94
C ASP A 98 -15.48 -12.00 2.72
N THR A 99 -14.18 -11.81 2.93
CA THR A 99 -13.17 -11.91 1.84
C THR A 99 -13.09 -13.34 1.31
N GLU A 100 -13.04 -14.35 2.20
CA GLU A 100 -13.03 -15.77 1.82
C GLU A 100 -14.29 -16.15 1.03
N ASP A 101 -15.47 -15.75 1.50
CA ASP A 101 -16.74 -16.02 0.84
C ASP A 101 -16.84 -15.34 -0.52
N ALA A 102 -16.36 -14.11 -0.62
CA ALA A 102 -16.32 -13.36 -1.89
C ALA A 102 -15.39 -14.04 -2.91
N VAL A 103 -14.20 -14.46 -2.49
CA VAL A 103 -13.26 -15.17 -3.35
C VAL A 103 -13.86 -16.50 -3.81
N ALA A 104 -14.50 -17.25 -2.92
CA ALA A 104 -15.15 -18.52 -3.27
C ALA A 104 -16.26 -18.32 -4.33
N ALA A 105 -17.07 -17.28 -4.18
CA ALA A 105 -18.13 -16.96 -5.14
C ALA A 105 -17.55 -16.52 -6.51
N MET A 106 -16.45 -15.77 -6.52
CA MET A 106 -15.77 -15.34 -7.75
C MET A 106 -15.11 -16.52 -8.47
N VAL A 107 -14.43 -17.41 -7.74
CA VAL A 107 -13.87 -18.64 -8.29
C VAL A 107 -14.98 -19.54 -8.86
N GLY A 108 -16.10 -19.68 -8.13
CA GLY A 108 -17.29 -20.39 -8.61
C GLY A 108 -17.92 -19.78 -9.86
N SER A 109 -17.63 -18.52 -10.17
CA SER A 109 -18.01 -17.82 -11.40
C SER A 109 -16.95 -17.91 -12.48
N GLU A 110 -15.90 -18.73 -12.29
CA GLU A 110 -14.82 -18.99 -13.25
C GLU A 110 -14.10 -17.72 -13.71
N ILE A 111 -13.60 -16.90 -12.74
CA ILE A 111 -12.79 -15.72 -13.05
C ILE A 111 -11.42 -16.11 -13.62
N ASP A 112 -10.94 -15.36 -14.60
CA ASP A 112 -9.61 -15.53 -15.20
C ASP A 112 -8.51 -14.80 -14.42
N LEU A 113 -8.86 -13.73 -13.70
CA LEU A 113 -7.96 -12.92 -12.89
C LEU A 113 -8.74 -12.20 -11.79
N LEU A 114 -8.13 -12.02 -10.61
CA LEU A 114 -8.69 -11.25 -9.50
C LEU A 114 -7.94 -9.94 -9.30
N VAL A 115 -8.63 -8.80 -9.45
CA VAL A 115 -8.17 -7.49 -9.02
C VAL A 115 -8.74 -7.20 -7.64
N TYR A 116 -7.88 -6.90 -6.67
CA TYR A 116 -8.33 -6.56 -5.34
C TYR A 116 -7.69 -5.27 -4.82
N SER A 117 -8.38 -4.58 -3.94
CA SER A 117 -7.89 -3.39 -3.24
C SER A 117 -7.76 -3.68 -1.75
N GLY A 118 -6.53 -3.63 -1.23
CA GLY A 118 -6.24 -4.04 0.13
C GLY A 118 -4.78 -3.83 0.53
N GLY A 119 -4.35 -4.52 1.57
CA GLY A 119 -2.97 -4.64 2.04
C GLY A 119 -2.52 -6.10 2.10
N ASP A 120 -1.34 -6.37 2.71
CA ASP A 120 -0.77 -7.74 2.80
C ASP A 120 -1.71 -8.73 3.51
N GLY A 121 -2.41 -8.32 4.58
CA GLY A 121 -3.42 -9.16 5.23
C GLY A 121 -4.53 -9.59 4.28
N THR A 122 -5.03 -8.67 3.44
CA THR A 122 -6.03 -8.99 2.40
C THR A 122 -5.46 -9.95 1.36
N THR A 123 -4.21 -9.74 0.95
CA THR A 123 -3.50 -10.63 0.02
C THR A 123 -3.40 -12.04 0.58
N ARG A 124 -3.00 -12.16 1.85
CA ARG A 124 -2.92 -13.44 2.57
C ARG A 124 -4.25 -14.17 2.57
N ASP A 125 -5.34 -13.47 2.92
CA ASP A 125 -6.67 -14.07 3.00
C ASP A 125 -7.17 -14.54 1.63
N ILE A 126 -6.90 -13.78 0.57
CA ILE A 126 -7.20 -14.14 -0.83
C ILE A 126 -6.41 -15.39 -1.23
N VAL A 127 -5.10 -15.40 -1.05
CA VAL A 127 -4.24 -16.51 -1.48
C VAL A 127 -4.53 -17.78 -0.71
N ALA A 128 -4.81 -17.67 0.59
CA ALA A 128 -5.28 -18.81 1.41
C ALA A 128 -6.60 -19.37 0.88
N SER A 129 -7.54 -18.51 0.47
CA SER A 129 -8.83 -18.93 -0.08
C SER A 129 -8.67 -19.60 -1.44
N LEU A 130 -7.86 -19.03 -2.35
CA LEU A 130 -7.54 -19.64 -3.64
C LEU A 130 -6.92 -21.02 -3.47
N SER A 131 -6.01 -21.18 -2.51
CA SER A 131 -5.38 -22.47 -2.22
C SER A 131 -6.38 -23.50 -1.70
N LYS A 132 -7.27 -23.12 -0.78
CA LYS A 132 -8.35 -24.00 -0.28
C LYS A 132 -9.31 -24.46 -1.38
N LEU A 133 -9.49 -23.63 -2.42
CA LEU A 133 -10.38 -23.88 -3.56
C LEU A 133 -9.69 -24.59 -4.73
N GLU A 134 -8.45 -25.02 -4.56
CA GLU A 134 -7.64 -25.62 -5.63
C GLU A 134 -7.50 -24.70 -6.87
N SER A 135 -7.52 -23.38 -6.66
CA SER A 135 -7.47 -22.34 -7.69
C SER A 135 -6.24 -21.43 -7.52
N SER A 136 -5.15 -21.97 -6.97
CA SER A 136 -3.91 -21.21 -6.68
C SER A 136 -3.26 -20.58 -7.91
N GLU A 137 -3.58 -21.08 -9.13
CA GLU A 137 -3.08 -20.54 -10.38
C GLU A 137 -3.83 -19.29 -10.87
N THR A 138 -4.97 -18.94 -10.24
CA THR A 138 -5.71 -17.71 -10.58
C THR A 138 -4.84 -16.50 -10.29
N PRO A 139 -4.47 -15.70 -11.32
CA PRO A 139 -3.60 -14.55 -11.12
C PRO A 139 -4.30 -13.46 -10.32
N VAL A 140 -3.51 -12.71 -9.53
CA VAL A 140 -4.00 -11.61 -8.71
C VAL A 140 -3.26 -10.30 -9.03
N ILE A 141 -3.98 -9.17 -9.00
CA ILE A 141 -3.42 -7.82 -9.07
C ILE A 141 -3.90 -7.05 -7.86
N GLY A 142 -2.98 -6.62 -7.00
CA GLY A 142 -3.25 -5.79 -5.84
C GLY A 142 -3.24 -4.30 -6.18
N VAL A 143 -4.35 -3.61 -5.94
CA VAL A 143 -4.42 -2.15 -5.93
C VAL A 143 -4.00 -1.68 -4.55
N PRO A 144 -2.88 -0.96 -4.41
CA PRO A 144 -2.29 -0.66 -3.12
C PRO A 144 -3.20 0.24 -2.28
N SER A 145 -3.68 -0.23 -1.13
CA SER A 145 -4.62 0.50 -0.25
C SER A 145 -4.35 0.30 1.23
N GLY A 146 -3.49 -0.65 1.58
CA GLY A 146 -3.03 -0.88 2.95
C GLY A 146 -1.97 0.11 3.39
N VAL A 147 -1.64 0.07 4.67
CA VAL A 147 -0.50 0.81 5.26
C VAL A 147 0.81 0.02 5.21
N LYS A 148 0.70 -1.27 4.96
CA LYS A 148 1.80 -2.24 4.86
C LYS A 148 1.58 -3.04 3.59
N MET A 149 2.52 -3.04 2.68
CA MET A 149 2.41 -3.73 1.39
C MET A 149 3.80 -4.18 0.98
N HIS A 150 4.10 -5.45 1.24
CA HIS A 150 5.40 -6.06 0.97
C HIS A 150 5.32 -7.11 -0.13
N SER A 151 4.11 -7.65 -0.36
CA SER A 151 3.88 -8.69 -1.35
C SER A 151 4.09 -8.18 -2.78
N GLY A 152 4.70 -9.00 -3.62
CA GLY A 152 5.06 -8.63 -4.99
C GLY A 152 3.88 -8.52 -5.97
N CYS A 153 2.67 -8.94 -5.56
CA CYS A 153 1.45 -8.84 -6.38
C CYS A 153 0.80 -7.45 -6.40
N PHE A 154 1.33 -6.46 -5.67
CA PHE A 154 0.82 -5.10 -5.71
C PHE A 154 1.37 -4.32 -6.92
N ALA A 155 0.49 -3.59 -7.58
CA ALA A 155 0.92 -2.56 -8.51
C ALA A 155 1.48 -1.34 -7.76
N SER A 156 2.27 -0.51 -8.43
CA SER A 156 2.86 0.69 -7.85
C SER A 156 1.83 1.78 -7.50
N SER A 157 0.68 1.74 -8.14
CA SER A 157 -0.42 2.71 -7.95
C SER A 157 -1.72 2.16 -8.55
N PRO A 158 -2.90 2.77 -8.27
CA PRO A 158 -4.15 2.44 -8.97
C PRO A 158 -4.02 2.56 -10.49
N LYS A 159 -3.32 3.59 -10.97
CA LYS A 159 -3.01 3.75 -12.40
C LYS A 159 -2.15 2.60 -12.91
N GLY A 160 -1.10 2.21 -12.18
CA GLY A 160 -0.26 1.09 -12.52
C GLY A 160 -1.04 -0.23 -12.59
N ALA A 161 -1.97 -0.47 -11.67
CA ALA A 161 -2.85 -1.64 -11.70
C ALA A 161 -3.74 -1.69 -12.96
N ALA A 162 -4.26 -0.54 -13.39
CA ALA A 162 -5.03 -0.44 -14.63
C ALA A 162 -4.19 -0.74 -15.88
N GLU A 163 -2.96 -0.23 -15.94
CA GLU A 163 -2.02 -0.52 -17.04
C GLU A 163 -1.66 -2.01 -17.10
N VAL A 164 -1.39 -2.63 -15.93
CA VAL A 164 -1.10 -4.06 -15.83
C VAL A 164 -2.29 -4.89 -16.30
N LEU A 165 -3.50 -4.56 -15.84
CA LEU A 165 -4.71 -5.27 -16.24
C LEU A 165 -4.96 -5.14 -17.73
N SER A 166 -4.85 -3.93 -18.31
CA SER A 166 -5.04 -3.70 -19.75
C SER A 166 -4.01 -4.49 -20.56
N SER A 167 -2.74 -4.43 -20.19
CA SER A 167 -1.67 -5.17 -20.90
C SER A 167 -1.84 -6.69 -20.76
N TRP A 168 -2.32 -7.18 -19.63
CA TRP A 168 -2.60 -8.61 -19.44
C TRP A 168 -3.77 -9.07 -20.30
N ILE A 169 -4.87 -8.31 -20.37
CA ILE A 169 -6.03 -8.62 -21.22
C ILE A 169 -5.62 -8.68 -22.70
N ASN A 170 -4.69 -7.84 -23.12
CA ASN A 170 -4.17 -7.79 -24.49
C ASN A 170 -3.16 -8.92 -24.78
N GLY A 171 -2.78 -9.71 -23.77
CA GLY A 171 -1.79 -10.77 -23.92
C GLY A 171 -0.33 -10.29 -23.93
N ASP A 172 -0.08 -9.03 -23.56
CA ASP A 172 1.25 -8.42 -23.55
C ASP A 172 2.08 -8.80 -22.33
N LEU A 173 1.44 -9.34 -21.28
CA LEU A 173 2.10 -9.72 -20.02
C LEU A 173 1.94 -11.21 -19.72
N LEU A 174 3.05 -11.82 -19.34
CA LEU A 174 3.05 -13.18 -18.81
C LEU A 174 2.74 -13.14 -17.30
N VAL A 175 2.12 -14.20 -16.83
CA VAL A 175 1.91 -14.46 -15.41
C VAL A 175 3.12 -15.19 -14.83
N SER A 176 3.60 -14.79 -13.68
CA SER A 176 4.68 -15.45 -12.96
C SER A 176 4.37 -15.56 -11.46
N SER A 177 5.04 -16.49 -10.78
CA SER A 177 5.00 -16.58 -9.33
C SER A 177 5.63 -15.36 -8.70
N THR A 178 5.04 -14.88 -7.61
CA THR A 178 5.53 -13.77 -6.79
C THR A 178 5.32 -14.07 -5.30
N GLU A 179 6.15 -13.49 -4.46
CA GLU A 179 6.10 -13.71 -3.02
C GLU A 179 4.93 -12.95 -2.38
N VAL A 180 4.19 -13.65 -1.53
CA VAL A 180 3.22 -13.07 -0.60
C VAL A 180 3.87 -13.00 0.77
N LEU A 181 4.09 -11.78 1.22
CA LEU A 181 4.80 -11.48 2.45
C LEU A 181 3.80 -11.03 3.51
N ASP A 182 4.00 -11.48 4.73
CA ASP A 182 3.22 -11.04 5.88
C ASP A 182 4.15 -10.52 6.97
N LEU A 183 3.76 -9.40 7.56
CA LEU A 183 4.49 -8.81 8.68
C LEU A 183 3.96 -9.42 9.97
N ASP A 184 4.88 -9.93 10.80
CA ASP A 184 4.55 -10.38 12.14
C ASP A 184 4.10 -9.19 13.01
N GLU A 185 2.77 -9.02 13.14
CA GLU A 185 2.20 -7.85 13.81
C GLU A 185 2.56 -7.75 15.29
N ASP A 186 2.78 -8.87 15.97
CA ASP A 186 3.13 -8.87 17.38
C ASP A 186 4.57 -8.39 17.57
N LEU A 187 5.49 -8.90 16.76
CA LEU A 187 6.88 -8.42 16.74
C LEU A 187 6.98 -6.98 16.25
N TYR A 188 6.11 -6.60 15.33
CA TYR A 188 6.02 -5.24 14.81
C TYR A 188 5.57 -4.24 15.89
N ARG A 189 4.60 -4.60 16.73
CA ARG A 189 4.19 -3.77 17.90
C ARG A 189 5.30 -3.63 18.93
N GLU A 190 6.20 -4.63 19.01
CA GLU A 190 7.43 -4.57 19.84
C GLU A 190 8.56 -3.76 19.17
N GLY A 191 8.33 -3.16 18.01
CA GLY A 191 9.35 -2.40 17.27
C GLY A 191 10.32 -3.28 16.46
N LYS A 192 10.03 -4.59 16.32
CA LYS A 192 10.86 -5.50 15.52
C LYS A 192 10.25 -5.70 14.14
N TRP A 193 11.04 -5.42 13.10
CA TRP A 193 10.63 -5.64 11.71
C TRP A 193 10.92 -7.07 11.28
N VAL A 194 9.90 -7.91 11.27
CA VAL A 194 10.01 -9.30 10.81
C VAL A 194 8.97 -9.55 9.74
N VAL A 195 9.42 -9.66 8.50
CA VAL A 195 8.60 -10.05 7.35
C VAL A 195 8.86 -11.51 7.05
N ARG A 196 7.81 -12.30 6.89
CA ARG A 196 7.89 -13.73 6.60
C ARG A 196 7.26 -14.00 5.23
N LEU A 197 7.85 -14.92 4.49
CA LEU A 197 7.20 -15.51 3.33
C LEU A 197 6.00 -16.32 3.83
N TYR A 198 4.81 -15.91 3.42
CA TYR A 198 3.56 -16.59 3.77
C TYR A 198 3.20 -17.65 2.72
N ALA A 199 3.23 -17.27 1.44
CA ALA A 199 2.88 -18.11 0.30
C ALA A 199 3.47 -17.53 -0.98
N GLU A 200 3.28 -18.25 -2.08
CA GLU A 200 3.45 -17.73 -3.42
C GLU A 200 2.08 -17.50 -4.07
N ALA A 201 1.99 -16.51 -4.92
CA ALA A 201 0.81 -16.21 -5.74
C ALA A 201 1.24 -15.98 -7.19
N PHE A 202 0.32 -16.18 -8.12
CA PHE A 202 0.53 -15.80 -9.51
C PHE A 202 0.10 -14.36 -9.75
N SER A 203 0.90 -13.59 -10.50
CA SER A 203 0.58 -12.22 -10.86
C SER A 203 1.15 -11.88 -12.24
N PRO A 204 0.50 -11.00 -13.02
CA PRO A 204 1.09 -10.49 -14.26
C PRO A 204 2.41 -9.78 -13.97
N ASN A 205 3.47 -10.15 -14.73
CA ASN A 205 4.81 -9.61 -14.50
C ASN A 205 5.01 -8.32 -15.29
N SER A 206 5.08 -7.19 -14.58
CA SER A 206 5.36 -5.88 -15.17
C SER A 206 6.41 -5.13 -14.36
N PRO A 207 7.69 -5.15 -14.80
CA PRO A 207 8.77 -4.45 -14.08
C PRO A 207 8.52 -2.95 -13.88
N ARG A 208 7.71 -2.35 -14.73
CA ARG A 208 7.38 -0.93 -14.67
C ARG A 208 6.29 -0.58 -13.66
N TRP A 209 5.31 -1.46 -13.50
CA TRP A 209 4.06 -1.14 -12.80
C TRP A 209 3.77 -2.01 -11.58
N MET A 210 4.47 -3.14 -11.44
CA MET A 210 4.35 -4.01 -10.27
C MET A 210 5.47 -3.70 -9.28
N GLN A 211 5.17 -3.88 -8.01
CA GLN A 211 6.20 -3.85 -6.98
C GLN A 211 7.08 -5.09 -7.17
N GLY A 212 8.37 -4.89 -7.42
CA GLY A 212 9.32 -5.99 -7.33
C GLY A 212 9.37 -6.49 -5.87
N SER A 213 9.48 -7.80 -5.68
CA SER A 213 9.97 -8.34 -4.42
C SER A 213 11.29 -7.62 -4.10
N LYS A 214 11.51 -7.22 -2.84
CA LYS A 214 12.77 -6.62 -2.44
C LYS A 214 13.89 -7.58 -2.84
N GLU A 215 14.61 -7.29 -3.90
CA GLU A 215 15.94 -7.86 -4.08
C GLU A 215 16.76 -7.38 -2.88
N LEU A 216 17.18 -8.32 -2.05
CA LEU A 216 18.28 -8.12 -1.12
C LEU A 216 19.53 -7.86 -1.96
N VAL A 217 19.74 -6.61 -2.33
CA VAL A 217 21.04 -6.18 -2.82
C VAL A 217 21.93 -6.18 -1.60
N GLN A 218 22.66 -7.28 -1.42
CA GLN A 218 23.80 -7.33 -0.52
C GLN A 218 24.90 -6.44 -1.13
N THR A 219 24.85 -5.16 -0.82
CA THR A 219 26.00 -4.28 -0.95
C THR A 219 26.61 -4.07 0.43
N GLU A 220 27.92 -3.86 0.43
CA GLU A 220 28.79 -3.60 1.57
C GLU A 220 28.07 -2.86 2.70
N SER A 221 28.14 -3.44 3.88
CA SER A 221 27.44 -3.15 5.14
C SER A 221 26.48 -1.96 5.14
N GLU A 222 25.17 -2.25 5.17
CA GLU A 222 24.14 -1.23 5.40
C GLU A 222 24.48 -0.35 6.61
N ASP A 223 25.22 -0.90 7.57
CA ASP A 223 25.69 -0.20 8.76
C ASP A 223 26.67 0.94 8.44
N ASP A 224 27.63 0.76 7.50
CA ASP A 224 28.58 1.82 7.13
C ASP A 224 27.87 2.98 6.42
N ILE A 225 26.86 2.68 5.60
CA ILE A 225 26.03 3.71 4.94
C ILE A 225 25.22 4.48 6.00
N VAL A 226 24.63 3.78 6.96
CA VAL A 226 23.87 4.40 8.05
C VAL A 226 24.78 5.29 8.89
N VAL A 227 25.97 4.85 9.22
CA VAL A 227 26.97 5.66 9.97
C VAL A 227 27.33 6.92 9.20
N GLY A 228 27.69 6.80 7.91
CA GLY A 228 28.03 7.97 7.08
C GLY A 228 26.88 8.97 6.93
N LEU A 229 25.64 8.48 6.76
CA LEU A 229 24.45 9.33 6.73
C LEU A 229 24.19 10.00 8.09
N SER A 230 24.41 9.29 9.19
CA SER A 230 24.25 9.83 10.54
C SER A 230 25.21 10.97 10.82
N GLU A 231 26.47 10.83 10.41
CA GLU A 231 27.48 11.89 10.52
C GLU A 231 27.11 13.10 9.68
N HIS A 232 26.72 12.89 8.43
CA HIS A 232 26.28 13.97 7.53
C HIS A 232 25.07 14.75 8.09
N ILE A 233 24.09 14.05 8.62
CA ILE A 233 22.91 14.70 9.21
C ILE A 233 23.29 15.50 10.45
N ARG A 234 24.13 14.96 11.31
CA ARG A 234 24.62 15.64 12.51
C ARG A 234 25.37 16.93 12.16
N GLU A 235 26.24 16.90 11.16
CA GLU A 235 27.05 18.04 10.75
C GLU A 235 26.25 19.09 9.97
N SER A 236 25.30 18.66 9.13
CA SER A 236 24.65 19.54 8.16
C SER A 236 23.26 20.00 8.58
N LEU A 237 22.55 19.24 9.41
CA LEU A 237 21.13 19.48 9.71
C LEU A 237 20.85 19.68 11.19
N VAL A 238 21.68 19.22 12.13
CA VAL A 238 21.42 19.40 13.55
C VAL A 238 21.98 20.75 14.01
N SER A 239 21.11 21.76 14.11
CA SER A 239 21.41 23.05 14.71
C SER A 239 20.31 23.42 15.71
N GLU A 240 20.58 24.35 16.63
CA GLU A 240 19.65 24.68 17.73
C GLU A 240 18.24 25.08 17.26
N ASP A 241 18.14 25.76 16.14
CA ASP A 241 16.87 26.24 15.55
C ASP A 241 16.32 25.33 14.43
N GLN A 242 16.96 24.20 14.16
CA GLN A 242 16.53 23.30 13.10
C GLN A 242 15.51 22.30 13.59
N LEU A 243 14.30 22.38 13.04
CA LEU A 243 13.28 21.34 13.23
C LEU A 243 13.49 20.24 12.18
N ILE A 244 13.64 19.01 12.62
CA ILE A 244 13.71 17.84 11.74
C ILE A 244 12.49 16.96 12.00
N ILE A 245 11.71 16.71 10.95
CA ILE A 245 10.63 15.74 10.96
C ILE A 245 11.17 14.44 10.36
N TRP A 246 11.17 13.39 11.16
CA TRP A 246 11.68 12.07 10.80
C TRP A 246 10.52 11.19 10.33
N GLY A 247 10.57 10.75 9.09
CA GLY A 247 9.62 9.78 8.56
C GLY A 247 9.82 8.39 9.14
N SER A 248 8.88 7.49 8.89
CA SER A 248 8.97 6.09 9.31
C SER A 248 10.04 5.32 8.52
N GLY A 249 10.61 4.31 9.13
CA GLY A 249 11.53 3.38 8.49
C GLY A 249 12.74 3.00 9.36
N GLY A 250 13.21 1.75 9.20
CA GLY A 250 14.35 1.23 9.97
C GLY A 250 15.64 2.02 9.76
N THR A 251 15.88 2.49 8.55
CA THR A 251 17.05 3.30 8.21
C THR A 251 17.06 4.64 8.96
N LEU A 252 15.93 5.36 8.97
CA LEU A 252 15.84 6.64 9.69
C LEU A 252 15.92 6.44 11.21
N ARG A 253 15.32 5.37 11.73
CA ARG A 253 15.50 4.99 13.13
C ARG A 253 16.96 4.76 13.48
N ALA A 254 17.68 3.95 12.70
CA ALA A 254 19.09 3.67 12.94
C ALA A 254 19.96 4.94 12.86
N ILE A 255 19.67 5.84 11.90
CA ILE A 255 20.32 7.15 11.82
C ILE A 255 20.02 7.99 13.06
N GLY A 256 18.79 8.01 13.54
CA GLY A 256 18.38 8.72 14.75
C GLY A 256 19.07 8.18 15.99
N GLU A 257 19.12 6.86 16.17
CA GLU A 257 19.84 6.20 17.28
C GLU A 257 21.32 6.58 17.29
N ASN A 258 21.99 6.63 16.14
CA ASN A 258 23.38 7.07 16.02
C ASN A 258 23.58 8.57 16.35
N ASN A 259 22.51 9.37 16.28
CA ASN A 259 22.50 10.78 16.67
C ASN A 259 21.96 11.01 18.10
N GLY A 260 21.65 9.95 18.85
CA GLY A 260 21.21 10.00 20.24
C GLY A 260 19.69 10.19 20.41
N PHE A 261 18.88 9.98 19.36
CA PHE A 261 17.43 10.07 19.42
C PHE A 261 16.78 8.69 19.48
N GLU A 262 15.67 8.57 20.21
CA GLU A 262 14.85 7.36 20.31
C GLU A 262 13.68 7.42 19.31
N LEU A 263 13.97 7.26 18.01
CA LEU A 263 12.94 7.34 16.97
C LEU A 263 12.13 6.06 16.87
N THR A 264 10.84 6.22 16.52
CA THR A 264 9.94 5.10 16.27
C THR A 264 10.19 4.53 14.86
N THR A 265 10.12 3.20 14.71
CA THR A 265 10.29 2.57 13.38
C THR A 265 9.15 2.90 12.42
N LEU A 266 7.97 3.20 12.94
CA LEU A 266 6.72 3.20 12.20
C LEU A 266 5.95 4.50 12.29
N GLY A 267 6.27 5.29 13.30
CA GLY A 267 5.71 6.60 13.53
C GLY A 267 6.47 7.68 12.79
N ILE A 268 6.02 8.90 12.97
CA ILE A 268 6.75 10.09 12.60
C ILE A 268 7.17 10.79 13.87
N ASP A 269 8.44 11.10 13.95
CA ASP A 269 9.05 11.74 15.11
C ASP A 269 9.55 13.14 14.73
N ALA A 270 9.77 13.98 15.71
CA ALA A 270 10.30 15.31 15.50
C ALA A 270 11.40 15.64 16.50
N THR A 271 12.49 16.24 16.01
CA THR A 271 13.59 16.73 16.83
C THR A 271 13.87 18.20 16.54
N MET A 272 14.33 18.94 17.52
CA MET A 272 14.79 20.31 17.39
C MET A 272 16.14 20.46 18.10
N GLY A 273 17.17 20.77 17.36
CA GLY A 273 18.53 20.69 17.87
C GLY A 273 18.84 19.28 18.41
N SER A 274 19.22 19.21 19.67
CA SER A 274 19.53 17.93 20.36
C SER A 274 18.33 17.35 21.13
N GLU A 275 17.14 17.96 21.06
CA GLU A 275 15.98 17.54 21.81
C GLU A 275 14.96 16.84 20.90
N GLN A 276 14.34 15.77 21.41
CA GLN A 276 13.20 15.12 20.76
C GLN A 276 11.92 15.82 21.20
N VAL A 277 11.28 16.55 20.28
CA VAL A 277 10.09 17.39 20.56
C VAL A 277 8.77 16.69 20.22
N GLY A 278 8.83 15.53 19.60
CA GLY A 278 7.64 14.73 19.30
C GLY A 278 7.99 13.29 18.99
N THR A 279 7.11 12.36 19.40
CA THR A 279 7.26 10.92 19.21
C THR A 279 5.94 10.34 18.74
N ASP A 280 5.99 9.50 17.69
CA ASP A 280 4.84 8.80 17.09
C ASP A 280 3.67 9.77 16.77
N LEU A 281 3.99 10.89 16.11
CA LEU A 281 3.08 12.00 15.85
C LEU A 281 2.04 11.62 14.79
N ASP A 282 0.81 12.04 15.04
CA ASP A 282 -0.26 12.07 14.05
C ASP A 282 -0.24 13.40 13.23
N GLU A 283 -1.15 13.54 12.27
CA GLU A 283 -1.26 14.76 11.45
C GLU A 283 -1.44 16.02 12.30
N SER A 284 -2.25 15.94 13.37
CA SER A 284 -2.53 17.08 14.24
C SER A 284 -1.32 17.49 15.05
N GLY A 285 -0.55 16.52 15.54
CA GLY A 285 0.69 16.74 16.28
C GLY A 285 1.75 17.40 15.41
N ILE A 286 1.96 16.92 14.19
CA ILE A 286 2.90 17.53 13.23
C ILE A 286 2.48 18.97 12.89
N LEU A 287 1.21 19.17 12.54
CA LEU A 287 0.72 20.52 12.23
C LEU A 287 0.83 21.48 13.40
N SER A 288 0.67 20.97 14.64
CA SER A 288 0.87 21.78 15.85
C SER A 288 2.32 22.22 15.99
N ILE A 289 3.27 21.28 15.83
CA ILE A 289 4.72 21.60 15.91
C ILE A 289 5.12 22.58 14.80
N LEU A 290 4.69 22.32 13.56
CA LEU A 290 5.00 23.20 12.43
C LEU A 290 4.44 24.62 12.59
N ARG A 291 3.27 24.79 13.21
CA ARG A 291 2.67 26.10 13.45
C ARG A 291 3.35 26.88 14.58
N SER A 292 3.98 26.18 15.51
CA SER A 292 4.69 26.79 16.65
C SER A 292 6.16 27.06 16.37
N HIS A 293 6.66 26.64 15.18
CA HIS A 293 8.06 26.78 14.81
C HIS A 293 8.21 27.72 13.60
N ASP A 294 8.97 28.80 13.78
CA ASP A 294 9.25 29.80 12.75
C ASP A 294 10.63 29.62 12.07
N GLY A 295 11.42 28.63 12.54
CA GLY A 295 12.76 28.35 12.03
C GLY A 295 12.78 27.42 10.82
N PRO A 296 13.98 27.04 10.35
CA PRO A 296 14.14 26.10 9.25
C PRO A 296 13.60 24.72 9.63
N THR A 297 12.90 24.10 8.68
CA THR A 297 12.33 22.75 8.86
C THR A 297 12.81 21.83 7.75
N THR A 298 13.31 20.66 8.13
CA THR A 298 13.71 19.60 7.20
C THR A 298 12.86 18.37 7.42
N LEU A 299 12.37 17.78 6.34
CA LEU A 299 11.68 16.50 6.35
C LEU A 299 12.61 15.40 5.81
N LEU A 300 12.97 14.45 6.64
CA LEU A 300 13.77 13.30 6.26
C LEU A 300 12.86 12.12 5.96
N LEU A 301 13.03 11.54 4.79
CA LEU A 301 12.25 10.41 4.32
C LEU A 301 13.17 9.29 3.84
N SER A 302 12.84 8.07 4.21
CA SER A 302 13.42 6.87 3.62
C SER A 302 12.43 6.28 2.61
N PRO A 303 12.83 6.02 1.36
CA PRO A 303 11.96 5.33 0.41
C PRO A 303 11.65 3.94 0.94
N MET A 304 10.38 3.67 1.18
CA MET A 304 9.94 2.34 1.63
C MET A 304 9.79 1.38 0.43
N GLY A 305 10.91 0.87 -0.06
CA GLY A 305 10.96 -0.16 -1.10
C GLY A 305 10.15 0.19 -2.37
N GLY A 306 9.59 -0.80 -3.05
CA GLY A 306 8.76 -0.63 -4.25
C GLY A 306 7.37 -0.02 -4.02
N GLN A 307 7.02 0.38 -2.81
CA GLN A 307 5.65 0.78 -2.43
C GLN A 307 5.18 2.13 -3.00
N GLY A 308 6.05 2.91 -3.62
CA GLY A 308 5.68 4.19 -4.25
C GLY A 308 5.27 5.31 -3.28
N PHE A 309 5.31 5.08 -1.97
CA PHE A 309 5.01 6.08 -0.95
C PHE A 309 6.30 6.67 -0.39
N LEU A 310 6.38 7.99 -0.34
CA LEU A 310 7.52 8.71 0.25
C LEU A 310 7.37 8.84 1.77
N ILE A 311 6.14 8.85 2.25
CA ILE A 311 5.83 8.99 3.66
C ILE A 311 5.07 7.75 4.07
N GLY A 312 5.66 6.98 4.97
CA GLY A 312 5.10 5.72 5.44
C GLY A 312 3.75 5.89 6.12
N SER A 313 3.20 4.80 6.46
CA SER A 313 1.85 4.43 6.89
C SER A 313 1.00 5.45 7.66
N CYS A 314 1.55 6.51 8.20
CA CYS A 314 0.82 7.28 9.22
C CYS A 314 0.15 8.55 8.72
N LEU A 315 0.67 9.32 7.76
CA LEU A 315 0.23 10.70 7.72
C LEU A 315 -0.25 11.27 6.40
N LEU A 316 0.29 10.90 5.29
CA LEU A 316 0.02 11.66 4.08
C LEU A 316 -0.41 10.77 2.90
N TYR A 317 -1.36 9.92 3.17
CA TYR A 317 -2.09 9.18 2.13
C TYR A 317 -2.79 10.10 1.12
N THR A 318 -2.80 11.40 1.37
CA THR A 318 -3.47 12.40 0.53
C THR A 318 -2.53 13.19 -0.37
N SER A 319 -1.23 13.18 -0.11
CA SER A 319 -0.28 13.77 -1.06
C SER A 319 0.06 12.73 -2.12
N PRO A 320 -0.28 12.96 -3.39
CA PRO A 320 0.16 12.08 -4.45
C PRO A 320 1.69 12.04 -4.44
N SER A 321 2.25 10.82 -4.45
CA SER A 321 3.67 10.63 -4.70
C SER A 321 4.04 11.33 -6.02
N PRO A 322 5.23 11.90 -6.18
CA PRO A 322 5.71 12.37 -7.48
C PRO A 322 5.58 11.33 -8.60
N ARG A 323 5.52 10.04 -8.25
CA ARG A 323 5.23 8.94 -9.18
C ARG A 323 3.75 8.85 -9.57
N ASP A 324 2.85 9.36 -8.75
CA ASP A 324 1.40 9.41 -9.03
C ASP A 324 1.03 10.62 -9.90
N ILE A 325 1.94 11.59 -10.02
CA ILE A 325 1.77 12.77 -10.88
C ILE A 325 2.39 12.46 -12.25
N SER A 326 1.55 12.19 -13.23
CA SER A 326 1.99 12.01 -14.61
C SER A 326 2.68 13.29 -15.10
N GLY A 327 4.01 13.27 -15.23
CA GLY A 327 4.81 14.38 -15.73
C GLY A 327 5.89 14.91 -14.80
N ALA A 328 5.95 14.52 -13.54
CA ALA A 328 7.06 14.87 -12.67
C ALA A 328 8.31 14.08 -13.09
N ARG A 329 9.17 14.73 -13.88
CA ARG A 329 10.57 14.27 -14.04
C ARG A 329 11.30 14.62 -12.74
N MET A 330 11.73 13.62 -12.00
CA MET A 330 12.77 13.83 -11.01
C MET A 330 14.00 14.39 -11.71
N PRO A 331 14.63 15.45 -11.20
CA PRO A 331 15.91 15.86 -11.73
C PRO A 331 16.87 14.68 -11.53
N SER A 332 17.48 14.19 -12.61
CA SER A 332 18.58 13.26 -12.52
C SER A 332 19.69 13.97 -11.76
N SER A 333 19.99 13.54 -10.56
CA SER A 333 21.21 13.94 -9.88
C SER A 333 22.38 13.49 -10.75
N ALA A 334 23.14 14.45 -11.21
CA ALA A 334 24.42 14.27 -11.86
C ALA A 334 25.42 13.75 -10.82
#